data_d87a584e28949384d9a50b2383d7e469
#
_entry.id   d87a584e28949384d9a50b2383d7e469
#
_cell.length_a   1.000
_cell.length_b   1.000
_cell.length_c   1.000
_cell.angle_alpha   90.00
_cell.angle_beta   90.00
_cell.angle_gamma   90.00
#
_symmetry.space_group_name_H-M   'P 1'
#
loop_
_entity.id
_entity.type
_entity.pdbx_description
1 polymer ?
#
loop_
_entity_poly.entity_id
_entity_poly.type
_entity_poly.pdbx_seq_one_letter_code
_entity_poly.pdbx_strand_id
1 'polypeptide(L)'
;MCGFVGFTNCIDDSNKALENMMNRIIHRGPDSGGSYIDGDIALGFRRLSIIDLEQGDQPILNEDSSKILLFNGEIYNFRSIREKLVEAGHIFKTKTDSEVLLHGYEEYGKNLLNMLRGMFAFVIWDKNTKELFGARDFFGIKPLYYSLSGKSFLFGSEIKSFLPHPHFKKGLNTAALENYLTFQYSPQTECFFKNVYKLPAAHCFTYKNGELNIERYWEIKFEADEKPDLESWVNKISDTFHDSVEAHKIADVEVGSFLSSGVDSSYVAAVADVDKTFTVGFGKDEKYNEIGWAKEFSKAIGKENTSKVISPEEYWSSLEKIQYHMDEPLADPAAVALYFVCNIASQKLKVVLSGEGADEIFGGYNVYSEPDGTFYDKLPKGLKRGIGNIAGKLPAHRGVNFFIRKGKELEERFIGNAYMFTPEERKQLLKIKTDAPDPTVITKPFYDKVKDKDEVTKMQYLDLHLWMTGDILLKADKMSMANSLELRVPFLDKEVMAVAEKIPRKYRVTHKETTDEHTKYITKYAMRLAAKKDTPPQTAKTAAKKKLGFPVPIRVWLREDKYYNIVKDKFTGTAARKFFNCDILMKLLDDHKNGKCDNSRKIWTIFIFLVWYGVYFEGSQFVK
;
A
#
# COMPACT_ATOMS: atom_id res chain seq x y z
N MET A 1 6.04 2.45 15.31
CA MET A 1 5.92 3.47 14.21
C MET A 1 5.40 4.78 14.73
N CYS A 2 5.69 5.86 14.01
CA CYS A 2 5.49 7.21 14.48
C CYS A 2 4.73 8.05 13.43
N GLY A 3 4.61 9.32 13.66
CA GLY A 3 4.17 10.28 12.69
C GLY A 3 4.87 11.61 12.89
N PHE A 4 5.19 12.28 11.81
CA PHE A 4 5.76 13.61 11.86
C PHE A 4 5.03 14.58 10.95
N VAL A 5 5.18 15.85 11.25
CA VAL A 5 4.69 17.00 10.49
C VAL A 5 5.68 18.13 10.59
N GLY A 6 5.67 19.02 9.61
CA GLY A 6 6.46 20.23 9.69
C GLY A 6 6.13 21.21 8.57
N PHE A 7 6.67 22.41 8.70
CA PHE A 7 6.57 23.46 7.70
C PHE A 7 7.74 24.43 7.78
N THR A 8 8.11 24.97 6.63
CA THR A 8 9.12 26.04 6.54
C THR A 8 8.46 27.42 6.53
N ASN A 9 9.27 28.46 6.75
CA ASN A 9 8.80 29.86 6.83
C ASN A 9 7.73 30.02 7.90
N CYS A 10 8.17 29.98 9.15
CA CYS A 10 7.32 30.10 10.32
C CYS A 10 6.39 31.32 10.26
N ILE A 11 5.22 31.18 10.85
CA ILE A 11 4.14 32.15 10.94
C ILE A 11 4.04 32.69 12.36
N ASP A 12 3.31 33.77 12.59
CA ASP A 12 3.20 34.43 13.90
C ASP A 12 2.79 33.48 15.03
N ASP A 13 1.94 32.48 14.76
CA ASP A 13 1.49 31.46 15.73
C ASP A 13 1.94 30.05 15.33
N SER A 14 3.23 29.88 15.02
CA SER A 14 3.82 28.59 14.60
C SER A 14 3.64 27.49 15.63
N ASN A 15 3.76 27.81 16.94
CA ASN A 15 3.54 26.83 18.01
C ASN A 15 2.14 26.24 17.96
N LYS A 16 1.12 27.07 17.86
CA LYS A 16 -0.28 26.65 17.80
C LYS A 16 -0.61 25.88 16.53
N ALA A 17 -0.10 26.34 15.40
CA ALA A 17 -0.28 25.65 14.12
C ALA A 17 0.34 24.26 14.18
N LEU A 18 1.60 24.14 14.65
CA LEU A 18 2.31 22.87 14.78
C LEU A 18 1.60 21.90 15.73
N GLU A 19 1.17 22.40 16.91
CA GLU A 19 0.41 21.60 17.88
C GLU A 19 -0.87 21.03 17.26
N ASN A 20 -1.64 21.87 16.55
CA ASN A 20 -2.86 21.44 15.87
C ASN A 20 -2.57 20.39 14.76
N MET A 21 -1.48 20.57 14.01
CA MET A 21 -1.04 19.59 13.01
C MET A 21 -0.65 18.27 13.65
N MET A 22 0.11 18.28 14.75
CA MET A 22 0.51 17.10 15.52
C MET A 22 -0.71 16.36 16.10
N ASN A 23 -1.73 17.08 16.55
CA ASN A 23 -2.95 16.49 17.11
C ASN A 23 -3.76 15.72 16.07
N ARG A 24 -3.69 16.08 14.77
CA ARG A 24 -4.34 15.32 13.69
C ARG A 24 -3.72 13.95 13.44
N ILE A 25 -2.50 13.71 13.90
CA ILE A 25 -1.77 12.44 13.74
C ILE A 25 -1.45 11.73 15.06
N ILE A 26 -2.12 12.09 16.16
CA ILE A 26 -1.88 11.49 17.49
C ILE A 26 -2.07 9.97 17.50
N HIS A 27 -2.98 9.45 16.67
CA HIS A 27 -3.24 8.00 16.52
C HIS A 27 -2.04 7.24 15.97
N ARG A 28 -1.07 7.89 15.29
CA ARG A 28 0.15 7.25 14.81
C ARG A 28 1.14 7.00 15.93
N GLY A 29 1.16 7.88 16.92
CA GLY A 29 2.09 7.78 18.03
C GLY A 29 1.52 8.41 19.31
N PRO A 30 0.72 7.64 20.07
CA PRO A 30 0.06 8.14 21.26
C PRO A 30 0.95 8.18 22.50
N ASP A 31 2.14 7.56 22.48
CA ASP A 31 2.96 7.35 23.68
C ASP A 31 3.65 8.66 24.11
N SER A 32 4.23 9.42 23.18
CA SER A 32 4.85 10.73 23.44
C SER A 32 4.85 11.61 22.19
N GLY A 33 5.39 12.83 22.33
CA GLY A 33 5.57 13.75 21.22
C GLY A 33 6.58 14.84 21.54
N GLY A 34 7.21 15.37 20.49
CA GLY A 34 8.17 16.45 20.61
C GLY A 34 8.04 17.46 19.48
N SER A 35 8.61 18.64 19.69
CA SER A 35 8.61 19.72 18.70
C SER A 35 9.90 20.52 18.73
N TYR A 36 10.23 21.13 17.60
CA TYR A 36 11.34 22.05 17.43
C TYR A 36 10.91 23.20 16.53
N ILE A 37 11.22 24.43 16.90
CA ILE A 37 10.93 25.64 16.11
C ILE A 37 12.13 26.58 16.24
N ASP A 38 12.63 27.13 15.12
CA ASP A 38 13.74 28.08 15.10
C ASP A 38 13.48 29.35 14.25
N GLY A 39 12.23 29.56 13.83
CA GLY A 39 11.85 30.69 12.97
C GLY A 39 11.89 30.37 11.47
N ASP A 40 12.80 29.55 11.01
CA ASP A 40 12.87 29.09 9.61
C ASP A 40 12.05 27.83 9.37
N ILE A 41 11.95 26.96 10.39
CA ILE A 41 11.24 25.68 10.33
C ILE A 41 10.49 25.38 11.63
N ALA A 42 9.38 24.67 11.52
CA ALA A 42 8.65 24.04 12.61
C ALA A 42 8.56 22.55 12.36
N LEU A 43 9.01 21.74 13.32
CA LEU A 43 9.08 20.28 13.26
C LEU A 43 8.30 19.67 14.42
N GLY A 44 7.38 18.74 14.15
CA GLY A 44 6.56 18.08 15.14
C GLY A 44 6.53 16.58 14.97
N PHE A 45 6.50 15.86 16.08
CA PHE A 45 6.59 14.41 16.13
C PHE A 45 5.58 13.79 17.08
N ARG A 46 5.07 12.61 16.72
CA ARG A 46 4.27 11.72 17.57
C ARG A 46 4.89 10.33 17.58
N ARG A 47 5.16 9.81 18.77
CA ARG A 47 5.90 8.57 18.99
C ARG A 47 5.00 7.40 19.36
N LEU A 48 5.23 6.26 18.70
CA LEU A 48 4.87 4.93 19.18
C LEU A 48 6.19 4.21 19.54
N SER A 49 6.43 3.97 20.82
CA SER A 49 7.70 3.45 21.34
C SER A 49 7.81 1.95 21.08
N ILE A 50 8.82 1.53 20.30
CA ILE A 50 9.08 0.15 19.91
C ILE A 50 10.53 -0.24 20.20
N ILE A 51 11.51 0.60 19.84
CA ILE A 51 12.94 0.46 20.16
C ILE A 51 13.35 1.60 21.06
N ASP A 52 14.15 1.31 22.11
CA ASP A 52 14.58 2.23 23.14
C ASP A 52 13.39 2.96 23.79
N LEU A 53 12.64 2.24 24.63
CA LEU A 53 11.36 2.71 25.17
C LEU A 53 11.49 4.00 26.00
N GLU A 54 12.69 4.30 26.52
CA GLU A 54 12.94 5.42 27.44
C GLU A 54 13.53 6.66 26.76
N GLN A 55 14.44 6.52 25.77
CA GLN A 55 15.26 7.63 25.25
C GLN A 55 15.05 7.96 23.77
N GLY A 56 14.13 7.30 23.07
CA GLY A 56 13.94 7.45 21.63
C GLY A 56 13.05 8.63 21.21
N ASP A 57 12.94 9.69 21.99
CA ASP A 57 12.12 10.85 21.64
C ASP A 57 12.73 11.67 20.49
N GLN A 58 11.87 12.24 19.67
CA GLN A 58 12.23 13.07 18.53
C GLN A 58 11.55 14.45 18.66
N PRO A 59 12.10 15.51 18.05
CA PRO A 59 13.23 15.57 17.08
C PRO A 59 14.60 15.25 17.69
N ILE A 60 15.46 14.54 16.91
CA ILE A 60 16.82 14.20 17.33
C ILE A 60 17.81 15.23 16.78
N LEU A 61 18.73 15.71 17.62
CA LEU A 61 19.77 16.66 17.26
C LEU A 61 21.13 15.95 17.27
N ASN A 62 21.98 16.27 16.27
CA ASN A 62 23.37 15.83 16.24
C ASN A 62 24.19 16.49 17.36
N GLU A 63 25.50 16.25 17.40
CA GLU A 63 26.40 16.64 18.52
C GLU A 63 26.45 18.16 18.72
N ASP A 64 26.50 18.95 17.62
CA ASP A 64 26.59 20.42 17.65
C ASP A 64 25.22 21.11 17.49
N SER A 65 24.14 20.34 17.43
CA SER A 65 22.75 20.80 17.21
C SER A 65 22.54 21.58 15.91
N SER A 66 23.36 21.33 14.90
CA SER A 66 23.24 21.94 13.57
C SER A 66 22.25 21.20 12.68
N LYS A 67 22.01 19.91 12.92
CA LYS A 67 21.06 19.08 12.15
C LYS A 67 20.00 18.47 13.06
N ILE A 68 18.78 18.44 12.55
CA ILE A 68 17.60 17.97 13.27
C ILE A 68 16.85 16.94 12.43
N LEU A 69 16.63 15.75 12.98
CA LEU A 69 15.95 14.62 12.33
C LEU A 69 14.52 14.45 12.84
N LEU A 70 13.60 14.19 11.91
CA LEU A 70 12.32 13.50 12.16
C LEU A 70 12.27 12.22 11.33
N PHE A 71 11.90 11.12 11.97
CA PHE A 71 11.88 9.80 11.35
C PHE A 71 10.65 8.99 11.74
N ASN A 72 10.01 8.38 10.72
CA ASN A 72 8.94 7.41 10.86
C ASN A 72 9.32 6.14 10.11
N GLY A 73 9.67 5.08 10.82
CA GLY A 73 10.09 3.82 10.21
C GLY A 73 10.87 2.93 11.14
N GLU A 74 11.61 1.99 10.53
CA GLU A 74 12.57 1.07 11.15
C GLU A 74 13.73 0.83 10.20
N ILE A 75 14.96 0.96 10.70
CA ILE A 75 16.20 0.65 9.97
C ILE A 75 16.76 -0.67 10.49
N TYR A 76 16.48 -1.75 9.80
CA TYR A 76 16.80 -3.11 10.29
C TYR A 76 18.30 -3.38 10.43
N ASN A 77 19.15 -2.74 9.62
CA ASN A 77 20.59 -2.90 9.67
C ASN A 77 21.30 -1.78 10.46
N PHE A 78 20.58 -1.07 11.36
CA PHE A 78 21.13 0.08 12.09
C PHE A 78 22.37 -0.26 12.91
N ARG A 79 22.46 -1.47 13.48
CA ARG A 79 23.60 -1.86 14.33
C ARG A 79 24.91 -1.83 13.56
N SER A 80 24.95 -2.41 12.36
CA SER A 80 26.15 -2.42 11.52
C SER A 80 26.52 -1.03 10.96
N ILE A 81 25.53 -0.16 10.73
CA ILE A 81 25.77 1.24 10.33
C ILE A 81 26.33 2.01 11.54
N ARG A 82 25.76 1.83 12.72
CA ARG A 82 26.19 2.46 13.96
C ARG A 82 27.67 2.16 14.27
N GLU A 83 28.09 0.90 14.15
CA GLU A 83 29.49 0.50 14.38
C GLU A 83 30.44 1.32 13.50
N LYS A 84 30.17 1.44 12.21
CA LYS A 84 30.96 2.24 11.27
C LYS A 84 30.98 3.73 11.62
N LEU A 85 29.85 4.28 12.07
CA LEU A 85 29.75 5.69 12.45
C LEU A 85 30.48 5.99 13.75
N VAL A 86 30.45 5.07 14.72
CA VAL A 86 31.25 5.17 15.95
C VAL A 86 32.75 5.12 15.63
N GLU A 87 33.20 4.24 14.73
CA GLU A 87 34.59 4.19 14.24
C GLU A 87 34.98 5.49 13.52
N ALA A 88 34.05 6.17 12.84
CA ALA A 88 34.24 7.48 12.22
C ALA A 88 34.26 8.65 13.22
N GLY A 89 33.92 8.40 14.49
CA GLY A 89 34.01 9.38 15.59
C GLY A 89 32.67 9.99 16.02
N HIS A 90 31.52 9.53 15.46
CA HIS A 90 30.20 10.00 15.89
C HIS A 90 29.81 9.50 17.26
N ILE A 91 29.13 10.36 18.04
CA ILE A 91 28.70 10.08 19.41
C ILE A 91 27.19 9.90 19.48
N PHE A 92 26.77 8.69 19.78
CA PHE A 92 25.36 8.34 19.90
C PHE A 92 24.84 8.57 21.32
N LYS A 93 23.67 9.21 21.42
CA LYS A 93 22.97 9.51 22.68
C LYS A 93 21.92 8.46 23.05
N THR A 94 21.33 7.81 22.02
CA THR A 94 20.25 6.83 22.18
C THR A 94 20.68 5.45 21.68
N LYS A 95 19.85 4.45 21.93
CA LYS A 95 20.01 3.09 21.37
C LYS A 95 19.07 2.84 20.18
N THR A 96 18.36 3.89 19.73
CA THR A 96 17.43 3.78 18.61
C THR A 96 18.14 3.56 17.28
N ASP A 97 17.39 3.08 16.34
CA ASP A 97 17.76 3.00 14.92
C ASP A 97 17.73 4.37 14.24
N SER A 98 17.05 5.35 14.82
CA SER A 98 16.84 6.68 14.22
C SER A 98 18.15 7.47 14.10
N GLU A 99 19.00 7.41 15.09
CA GLU A 99 20.23 8.22 15.17
C GLU A 99 21.23 7.90 14.05
N VAL A 100 21.21 6.65 13.51
CA VAL A 100 22.07 6.29 12.37
C VAL A 100 21.71 7.05 11.08
N LEU A 101 20.46 7.55 10.96
CA LEU A 101 20.06 8.38 9.82
C LEU A 101 20.71 9.77 9.89
N LEU A 102 20.78 10.34 11.09
CA LEU A 102 21.33 11.66 11.31
C LEU A 102 22.84 11.68 11.08
N HIS A 103 23.59 10.84 11.83
CA HIS A 103 25.03 10.73 11.70
C HIS A 103 25.46 10.13 10.34
N GLY A 104 24.68 9.19 9.81
CA GLY A 104 24.96 8.65 8.49
C GLY A 104 24.77 9.68 7.36
N TYR A 105 23.83 10.62 7.51
CA TYR A 105 23.70 11.73 6.57
C TYR A 105 24.85 12.71 6.67
N GLU A 106 25.39 12.95 7.86
CA GLU A 106 26.59 13.76 8.05
C GLU A 106 27.80 13.14 7.36
N GLU A 107 28.00 11.83 7.50
CA GLU A 107 29.18 11.14 6.98
C GLU A 107 29.07 10.86 5.48
N TYR A 108 27.91 10.37 5.01
CA TYR A 108 27.73 9.85 3.64
C TYR A 108 26.83 10.71 2.75
N GLY A 109 26.21 11.76 3.31
CA GLY A 109 25.20 12.54 2.59
C GLY A 109 24.07 11.62 2.07
N LYS A 110 23.58 11.89 0.86
CA LYS A 110 22.52 11.08 0.23
C LYS A 110 22.94 9.63 -0.09
N ASN A 111 24.24 9.32 -0.12
CA ASN A 111 24.72 7.95 -0.35
C ASN A 111 24.33 7.00 0.80
N LEU A 112 24.01 7.52 1.98
CA LEU A 112 23.45 6.76 3.08
C LEU A 112 22.24 5.92 2.62
N LEU A 113 21.37 6.46 1.76
CA LEU A 113 20.14 5.79 1.31
C LEU A 113 20.39 4.40 0.69
N ASN A 114 21.54 4.23 0.00
CA ASN A 114 21.91 2.94 -0.59
C ASN A 114 22.37 1.92 0.46
N MET A 115 22.82 2.38 1.62
CA MET A 115 23.30 1.54 2.72
C MET A 115 22.14 1.02 3.59
N LEU A 116 21.01 1.71 3.58
CA LEU A 116 19.86 1.39 4.44
C LEU A 116 19.19 0.07 4.02
N ARG A 117 18.72 -0.67 5.02
CA ARG A 117 17.76 -1.77 4.91
C ARG A 117 16.65 -1.48 5.92
N GLY A 118 15.44 -1.23 5.42
CA GLY A 118 14.34 -0.83 6.30
C GLY A 118 13.15 -0.25 5.55
N MET A 119 12.18 0.17 6.33
CA MET A 119 10.98 0.90 5.90
C MET A 119 11.02 2.28 6.55
N PHE A 120 10.99 3.36 5.76
CA PHE A 120 11.24 4.68 6.30
C PHE A 120 10.64 5.84 5.50
N ALA A 121 10.29 6.87 6.24
CA ALA A 121 10.15 8.24 5.77
C ALA A 121 10.84 9.14 6.81
N PHE A 122 11.72 10.01 6.38
CA PHE A 122 12.41 10.93 7.28
C PHE A 122 12.69 12.27 6.62
N VAL A 123 12.94 13.26 7.45
CA VAL A 123 13.45 14.56 7.04
C VAL A 123 14.58 14.99 7.98
N ILE A 124 15.58 15.67 7.43
CA ILE A 124 16.70 16.26 8.16
C ILE A 124 16.75 17.75 7.81
N TRP A 125 16.64 18.61 8.80
CA TRP A 125 16.86 20.06 8.69
C TRP A 125 18.30 20.40 9.01
N ASP A 126 19.01 21.04 8.10
CA ASP A 126 20.34 21.61 8.31
C ASP A 126 20.22 23.13 8.54
N LYS A 127 20.48 23.58 9.78
CA LYS A 127 20.39 25.00 10.19
C LYS A 127 21.43 25.87 9.50
N ASN A 128 22.61 25.30 9.23
CA ASN A 128 23.72 26.06 8.66
C ASN A 128 23.46 26.39 7.19
N THR A 129 22.94 25.43 6.45
CA THR A 129 22.67 25.59 5.01
C THR A 129 21.24 26.01 4.72
N LYS A 130 20.33 25.97 5.72
CA LYS A 130 18.89 26.17 5.61
C LYS A 130 18.26 25.26 4.55
N GLU A 131 18.69 24.00 4.56
CA GLU A 131 18.26 22.96 3.65
C GLU A 131 17.47 21.90 4.39
N LEU A 132 16.34 21.51 3.82
CA LEU A 132 15.56 20.36 4.26
C LEU A 132 15.80 19.21 3.28
N PHE A 133 16.43 18.15 3.77
CA PHE A 133 16.54 16.87 3.05
C PHE A 133 15.45 15.92 3.52
N GLY A 134 14.84 15.15 2.62
CA GLY A 134 13.88 14.12 2.99
C GLY A 134 13.93 12.91 2.07
N ALA A 135 13.60 11.73 2.59
CA ALA A 135 13.60 10.50 1.81
C ALA A 135 12.45 9.57 2.22
N ARG A 136 12.03 8.75 1.24
CA ARG A 136 11.02 7.70 1.40
C ARG A 136 11.60 6.37 0.94
N ASP A 137 11.28 5.28 1.66
CA ASP A 137 11.84 3.94 1.44
C ASP A 137 11.64 3.37 0.03
N PHE A 138 12.34 2.28 -0.24
CA PHE A 138 12.45 1.61 -1.55
C PHE A 138 11.12 1.27 -2.20
N PHE A 139 10.13 0.87 -1.40
CA PHE A 139 8.80 0.43 -1.85
C PHE A 139 7.69 1.43 -1.54
N GLY A 140 7.98 2.50 -0.77
CA GLY A 140 6.98 3.46 -0.31
C GLY A 140 6.08 2.92 0.79
N ILE A 141 6.62 2.05 1.66
CA ILE A 141 5.92 1.46 2.82
C ILE A 141 5.47 2.58 3.78
N LYS A 142 6.37 3.52 4.09
CA LYS A 142 6.04 4.66 4.94
C LYS A 142 5.61 5.86 4.10
N PRO A 143 4.52 6.54 4.51
CA PRO A 143 4.02 7.69 3.77
C PRO A 143 4.86 8.95 4.04
N LEU A 144 5.03 9.76 2.99
CA LEU A 144 5.55 11.12 3.05
C LEU A 144 4.81 12.00 2.03
N TYR A 145 4.04 12.94 2.56
CA TYR A 145 3.29 13.92 1.78
C TYR A 145 3.91 15.29 1.92
N TYR A 146 3.73 16.13 0.89
CA TYR A 146 4.16 17.53 0.93
C TYR A 146 3.19 18.44 0.17
N SER A 147 3.23 19.74 0.47
CA SER A 147 2.46 20.77 -0.21
C SER A 147 3.22 22.10 -0.24
N LEU A 148 3.19 22.75 -1.39
CA LEU A 148 3.62 24.14 -1.53
C LEU A 148 2.42 25.05 -1.30
N SER A 149 2.29 25.60 -0.09
CA SER A 149 1.13 26.38 0.35
C SER A 149 1.55 27.81 0.67
N GLY A 150 1.31 28.72 -0.26
CA GLY A 150 1.79 30.10 -0.15
C GLY A 150 3.31 30.17 -0.14
N LYS A 151 3.90 30.68 0.95
CA LYS A 151 5.35 30.71 1.16
C LYS A 151 5.88 29.49 1.94
N SER A 152 4.99 28.65 2.50
CA SER A 152 5.36 27.53 3.34
C SER A 152 5.42 26.24 2.54
N PHE A 153 6.48 25.45 2.76
CA PHE A 153 6.56 24.06 2.35
C PHE A 153 6.10 23.20 3.52
N LEU A 154 4.91 22.56 3.38
CA LEU A 154 4.34 21.67 4.36
C LEU A 154 4.77 20.24 4.04
N PHE A 155 5.07 19.44 5.06
CA PHE A 155 5.40 18.03 4.90
C PHE A 155 4.92 17.20 6.10
N GLY A 156 4.67 15.91 5.88
CA GLY A 156 4.23 15.04 6.96
C GLY A 156 3.78 13.65 6.54
N SER A 157 3.49 12.84 7.54
CA SER A 157 3.06 11.44 7.36
C SER A 157 1.62 11.30 6.86
N GLU A 158 0.76 12.30 7.07
CA GLU A 158 -0.66 12.27 6.71
C GLU A 158 -1.17 13.62 6.23
N ILE A 159 -2.03 13.62 5.19
CA ILE A 159 -2.56 14.83 4.56
C ILE A 159 -3.42 15.65 5.53
N LYS A 160 -4.22 14.96 6.37
CA LYS A 160 -5.08 15.64 7.35
C LYS A 160 -4.33 16.53 8.33
N SER A 161 -3.03 16.29 8.51
CA SER A 161 -2.17 17.14 9.35
C SER A 161 -1.98 18.55 8.79
N PHE A 162 -2.15 18.75 7.47
CA PHE A 162 -2.03 20.06 6.84
C PHE A 162 -3.27 20.94 7.03
N LEU A 163 -4.43 20.33 7.28
CA LEU A 163 -5.71 21.04 7.38
C LEU A 163 -5.73 22.21 8.39
N PRO A 164 -5.06 22.11 9.56
CA PRO A 164 -5.04 23.21 10.52
C PRO A 164 -4.07 24.36 10.17
N HIS A 165 -3.17 24.15 9.19
CA HIS A 165 -2.19 25.19 8.84
C HIS A 165 -2.86 26.35 8.10
N PRO A 166 -2.67 27.64 8.54
CA PRO A 166 -3.39 28.79 7.98
C PRO A 166 -3.19 29.00 6.48
N HIS A 167 -2.01 28.67 5.96
CA HIS A 167 -1.71 28.79 4.54
C HIS A 167 -2.26 27.64 3.69
N PHE A 168 -2.71 26.54 4.30
CA PHE A 168 -3.25 25.41 3.57
C PHE A 168 -4.67 25.69 3.07
N LYS A 169 -4.86 25.66 1.75
CA LYS A 169 -6.17 25.85 1.13
C LYS A 169 -6.72 24.49 0.65
N LYS A 170 -7.71 24.00 1.37
CA LYS A 170 -8.38 22.75 1.02
C LYS A 170 -9.14 22.88 -0.30
N GLY A 171 -8.73 22.16 -1.32
CA GLY A 171 -9.37 22.09 -2.63
C GLY A 171 -9.41 20.67 -3.15
N LEU A 172 -10.47 20.28 -3.87
CA LEU A 172 -10.59 18.97 -4.50
C LEU A 172 -9.84 18.95 -5.83
N ASN A 173 -8.97 17.94 -6.03
CA ASN A 173 -8.39 17.61 -7.32
C ASN A 173 -9.36 16.74 -8.13
N THR A 174 -10.03 17.33 -9.12
CA THR A 174 -11.03 16.62 -9.92
C THR A 174 -10.42 15.66 -10.93
N ALA A 175 -9.16 15.85 -11.34
CA ALA A 175 -8.42 14.91 -12.17
C ALA A 175 -8.14 13.60 -11.40
N ALA A 176 -7.81 13.72 -10.10
CA ALA A 176 -7.66 12.54 -9.24
C ALA A 176 -8.96 11.74 -9.12
N LEU A 177 -10.13 12.40 -9.04
CA LEU A 177 -11.43 11.72 -9.04
C LEU A 177 -11.65 10.91 -10.33
N GLU A 178 -11.36 11.47 -11.50
CA GLU A 178 -11.56 10.74 -12.75
C GLU A 178 -10.64 9.51 -12.84
N ASN A 179 -9.36 9.65 -12.49
CA ASN A 179 -8.43 8.53 -12.49
C ASN A 179 -8.79 7.47 -11.43
N TYR A 180 -9.24 7.89 -10.25
CA TYR A 180 -9.72 6.99 -9.20
C TYR A 180 -10.87 6.07 -9.67
N LEU A 181 -11.78 6.57 -10.50
CA LEU A 181 -12.85 5.72 -11.07
C LEU A 181 -12.29 4.55 -11.90
N THR A 182 -11.09 4.67 -12.42
CA THR A 182 -10.42 3.58 -13.12
C THR A 182 -9.58 2.72 -12.18
N PHE A 183 -8.74 3.33 -11.33
CA PHE A 183 -7.73 2.65 -10.53
C PHE A 183 -8.18 2.26 -9.12
N GLN A 184 -9.32 2.74 -8.62
CA GLN A 184 -9.80 2.61 -7.23
C GLN A 184 -8.95 3.35 -6.18
N TYR A 185 -7.86 4.00 -6.56
CA TYR A 185 -6.96 4.84 -5.76
C TYR A 185 -6.41 5.98 -6.63
N SER A 186 -5.69 6.93 -6.06
CA SER A 186 -4.97 7.98 -6.81
C SER A 186 -3.65 7.43 -7.36
N PRO A 187 -3.52 7.20 -8.68
CA PRO A 187 -2.30 6.64 -9.27
C PRO A 187 -1.18 7.68 -9.48
N GLN A 188 -1.49 8.96 -9.36
CA GLN A 188 -0.55 10.07 -9.59
C GLN A 188 0.10 10.55 -8.30
N THR A 189 1.16 11.35 -8.42
CA THR A 189 1.83 11.96 -7.27
C THR A 189 0.97 13.04 -6.62
N GLU A 190 0.24 13.85 -7.40
CA GLU A 190 -0.74 14.78 -6.85
C GLU A 190 -1.97 14.02 -6.34
N CYS A 191 -2.29 14.26 -5.09
CA CYS A 191 -3.34 13.59 -4.33
C CYS A 191 -4.73 14.14 -4.64
N PHE A 192 -5.75 13.68 -3.90
CA PHE A 192 -7.13 14.20 -3.99
C PHE A 192 -7.29 15.64 -3.48
N PHE A 193 -6.34 16.13 -2.69
CA PHE A 193 -6.25 17.54 -2.33
C PHE A 193 -5.34 18.29 -3.30
N LYS A 194 -5.83 19.39 -3.89
CA LYS A 194 -5.03 20.22 -4.80
C LYS A 194 -3.75 20.71 -4.13
N ASN A 195 -2.65 20.65 -4.89
CA ASN A 195 -1.30 21.06 -4.45
C ASN A 195 -0.77 20.23 -3.27
N VAL A 196 -1.31 19.03 -3.05
CA VAL A 196 -0.75 18.03 -2.13
C VAL A 196 -0.19 16.87 -2.93
N TYR A 197 1.05 16.53 -2.66
CA TYR A 197 1.79 15.50 -3.38
C TYR A 197 2.31 14.44 -2.42
N LYS A 198 2.37 13.21 -2.88
CA LYS A 198 3.10 12.13 -2.21
C LYS A 198 4.50 12.03 -2.80
N LEU A 199 5.53 11.94 -1.96
CA LEU A 199 6.88 11.60 -2.43
C LEU A 199 6.84 10.16 -2.97
N PRO A 200 7.28 9.90 -4.22
CA PRO A 200 7.26 8.55 -4.76
C PRO A 200 8.19 7.59 -3.97
N ALA A 201 7.94 6.28 -4.07
CA ALA A 201 8.82 5.26 -3.51
C ALA A 201 10.25 5.36 -4.07
N ALA A 202 11.26 5.10 -3.25
CA ALA A 202 12.67 5.20 -3.62
C ALA A 202 13.12 6.59 -4.10
N HIS A 203 12.49 7.66 -3.60
CA HIS A 203 12.88 9.04 -3.91
C HIS A 203 13.31 9.78 -2.65
N CYS A 204 14.20 10.72 -2.85
CA CYS A 204 14.55 11.75 -1.89
C CYS A 204 14.30 13.13 -2.48
N PHE A 205 14.26 14.13 -1.62
CA PHE A 205 14.16 15.53 -2.02
C PHE A 205 15.13 16.40 -1.23
N THR A 206 15.50 17.52 -1.84
CA THR A 206 16.07 18.68 -1.16
C THR A 206 15.15 19.87 -1.37
N TYR A 207 14.89 20.62 -0.29
CA TYR A 207 14.16 21.88 -0.37
C TYR A 207 14.99 23.01 0.24
N LYS A 208 15.27 24.05 -0.54
CA LYS A 208 16.11 25.17 -0.15
C LYS A 208 15.69 26.42 -0.90
N ASN A 209 15.58 27.55 -0.21
CA ASN A 209 15.23 28.86 -0.80
C ASN A 209 13.97 28.86 -1.70
N GLY A 210 13.00 28.01 -1.38
CA GLY A 210 11.75 27.90 -2.16
C GLY A 210 11.84 26.90 -3.33
N GLU A 211 13.00 26.32 -3.60
CA GLU A 211 13.20 25.34 -4.68
C GLU A 211 13.14 23.91 -4.13
N LEU A 212 12.32 23.09 -4.76
CA LEU A 212 12.17 21.67 -4.47
C LEU A 212 12.79 20.85 -5.59
N ASN A 213 13.80 20.05 -5.25
CA ASN A 213 14.39 19.07 -6.16
C ASN A 213 14.09 17.65 -5.66
N ILE A 214 13.55 16.79 -6.56
CA ILE A 214 13.20 15.39 -6.24
C ILE A 214 14.02 14.48 -7.16
N GLU A 215 14.68 13.49 -6.57
CA GLU A 215 15.47 12.51 -7.32
C GLU A 215 15.19 11.07 -6.85
N ARG A 216 15.27 10.12 -7.79
CA ARG A 216 15.18 8.69 -7.48
C ARG A 216 16.57 8.19 -7.09
N TYR A 217 16.66 7.46 -5.97
CA TYR A 217 17.93 6.89 -5.51
C TYR A 217 18.03 5.36 -5.71
N TRP A 218 16.90 4.66 -5.95
CA TRP A 218 16.87 3.21 -6.18
C TRP A 218 15.78 2.82 -7.20
N GLU A 219 15.97 1.70 -7.90
CA GLU A 219 15.05 1.21 -8.93
C GLU A 219 15.05 -0.32 -8.99
N ILE A 220 13.87 -0.92 -9.16
CA ILE A 220 13.67 -2.35 -9.41
C ILE A 220 14.13 -2.68 -10.83
N LYS A 221 14.94 -3.76 -11.00
CA LYS A 221 15.45 -4.21 -12.29
C LYS A 221 15.26 -5.70 -12.48
N PHE A 222 14.26 -6.10 -13.23
CA PHE A 222 14.07 -7.51 -13.56
C PHE A 222 15.12 -8.00 -14.55
N GLU A 223 16.09 -8.76 -14.06
CA GLU A 223 17.20 -9.35 -14.84
C GLU A 223 17.31 -10.84 -14.53
N ALA A 224 16.47 -11.66 -15.21
CA ALA A 224 16.36 -13.07 -14.95
C ALA A 224 17.72 -13.80 -15.15
N ASP A 225 18.13 -14.58 -14.17
CA ASP A 225 19.28 -15.49 -14.27
C ASP A 225 18.78 -16.92 -14.52
N GLU A 226 18.97 -17.40 -15.74
CA GLU A 226 18.52 -18.73 -16.18
C GLU A 226 19.45 -19.87 -15.74
N LYS A 227 20.60 -19.58 -15.12
CA LYS A 227 21.60 -20.60 -14.77
C LYS A 227 21.19 -21.48 -13.58
N PRO A 228 20.66 -20.91 -12.46
CA PRO A 228 20.23 -21.73 -11.34
C PRO A 228 18.96 -22.53 -11.70
N ASP A 229 18.91 -23.77 -11.24
CA ASP A 229 17.72 -24.61 -11.34
C ASP A 229 16.63 -24.20 -10.34
N LEU A 230 15.49 -24.88 -10.38
CA LEU A 230 14.36 -24.58 -9.50
C LEU A 230 14.70 -24.76 -8.02
N GLU A 231 15.43 -25.82 -7.68
CA GLU A 231 15.79 -26.13 -6.28
C GLU A 231 16.73 -25.05 -5.71
N SER A 232 17.69 -24.60 -6.50
CA SER A 232 18.58 -23.49 -6.15
C SER A 232 17.79 -22.20 -5.86
N TRP A 233 16.78 -21.88 -6.67
CA TRP A 233 15.91 -20.73 -6.42
C TRP A 233 15.04 -20.90 -5.17
N VAL A 234 14.48 -22.10 -4.95
CA VAL A 234 13.71 -22.41 -3.75
C VAL A 234 14.55 -22.20 -2.49
N ASN A 235 15.80 -22.68 -2.49
CA ASN A 235 16.72 -22.50 -1.35
C ASN A 235 17.08 -21.02 -1.14
N LYS A 236 17.41 -20.28 -2.20
CA LYS A 236 17.69 -18.84 -2.11
C LYS A 236 16.52 -18.05 -1.55
N ILE A 237 15.29 -18.35 -2.00
CA ILE A 237 14.07 -17.71 -1.47
C ILE A 237 13.93 -18.01 0.01
N SER A 238 14.05 -19.29 0.41
CA SER A 238 13.96 -19.73 1.79
C SER A 238 14.97 -19.00 2.67
N ASP A 239 16.26 -19.07 2.32
CA ASP A 239 17.35 -18.48 3.12
C ASP A 239 17.19 -16.95 3.27
N THR A 240 16.90 -16.25 2.15
CA THR A 240 16.74 -14.80 2.16
C THR A 240 15.48 -14.38 2.91
N PHE A 241 14.39 -15.17 2.82
CA PHE A 241 13.16 -14.86 3.53
C PHE A 241 13.28 -15.07 5.03
N HIS A 242 13.99 -16.12 5.48
CA HIS A 242 14.33 -16.29 6.90
C HIS A 242 15.15 -15.11 7.44
N ASP A 243 16.19 -14.68 6.73
CA ASP A 243 16.98 -13.49 7.10
C ASP A 243 16.11 -12.23 7.16
N SER A 244 15.22 -12.04 6.19
CA SER A 244 14.31 -10.91 6.19
C SER A 244 13.35 -10.95 7.38
N VAL A 245 12.75 -12.09 7.69
CA VAL A 245 11.83 -12.21 8.83
C VAL A 245 12.56 -11.92 10.14
N GLU A 246 13.77 -12.44 10.33
CA GLU A 246 14.58 -12.12 11.54
C GLU A 246 14.91 -10.63 11.64
N ALA A 247 15.26 -9.97 10.53
CA ALA A 247 15.47 -8.53 10.51
C ALA A 247 14.19 -7.75 10.90
N HIS A 248 13.02 -8.20 10.45
CA HIS A 248 11.74 -7.55 10.76
C HIS A 248 11.22 -7.84 12.18
N LYS A 249 11.85 -8.73 12.94
CA LYS A 249 11.51 -9.00 14.35
C LYS A 249 12.23 -8.08 15.35
N ILE A 250 13.20 -7.29 14.92
CA ILE A 250 13.97 -6.40 15.81
C ILE A 250 13.01 -5.40 16.50
N ALA A 251 12.79 -5.57 17.79
CA ALA A 251 11.94 -4.74 18.64
C ALA A 251 12.25 -5.01 20.12
N ASP A 252 11.99 -4.01 20.98
CA ASP A 252 12.03 -4.16 22.44
C ASP A 252 10.64 -4.51 23.02
N VAL A 253 9.67 -4.75 22.14
CA VAL A 253 8.30 -5.17 22.46
C VAL A 253 7.96 -6.47 21.76
N GLU A 254 6.92 -7.16 22.24
CA GLU A 254 6.45 -8.40 21.62
C GLU A 254 5.94 -8.18 20.21
N VAL A 255 6.28 -9.08 19.27
CA VAL A 255 5.90 -9.08 17.86
C VAL A 255 4.91 -10.21 17.61
N GLY A 256 3.82 -9.93 16.86
CA GLY A 256 2.87 -10.94 16.40
C GLY A 256 2.81 -11.05 14.87
N SER A 257 1.85 -11.81 14.36
CA SER A 257 1.64 -11.94 12.90
C SER A 257 0.17 -11.95 12.54
N PHE A 258 -0.17 -11.32 11.42
CA PHE A 258 -1.47 -11.57 10.79
C PHE A 258 -1.48 -12.94 10.14
N LEU A 259 -2.63 -13.59 10.19
CA LEU A 259 -2.80 -14.93 9.62
C LEU A 259 -4.12 -15.02 8.86
N SER A 260 -4.04 -15.42 7.61
CA SER A 260 -5.17 -15.78 6.75
C SER A 260 -4.99 -17.19 6.21
N SER A 261 -5.91 -17.67 5.38
CA SER A 261 -5.74 -18.97 4.70
C SER A 261 -4.75 -18.91 3.51
N GLY A 262 -4.16 -17.76 3.24
CA GLY A 262 -3.20 -17.56 2.14
C GLY A 262 -1.80 -18.06 2.47
N VAL A 263 -1.07 -18.51 1.43
CA VAL A 263 0.32 -18.98 1.60
C VAL A 263 1.25 -17.92 2.17
N ASP A 264 1.02 -16.63 1.84
CA ASP A 264 1.90 -15.53 2.21
C ASP A 264 1.93 -15.30 3.72
N SER A 265 0.75 -15.06 4.31
CA SER A 265 0.61 -14.86 5.76
C SER A 265 0.96 -16.10 6.57
N SER A 266 0.69 -17.29 6.03
CA SER A 266 1.05 -18.57 6.66
C SER A 266 2.56 -18.79 6.66
N TYR A 267 3.24 -18.41 5.59
CA TYR A 267 4.69 -18.50 5.49
C TYR A 267 5.36 -17.54 6.47
N VAL A 268 4.90 -16.27 6.50
CA VAL A 268 5.37 -15.32 7.52
C VAL A 268 5.16 -15.85 8.93
N ALA A 269 3.95 -16.28 9.28
CA ALA A 269 3.63 -16.75 10.63
C ALA A 269 4.45 -17.97 11.06
N ALA A 270 4.72 -18.89 10.14
CA ALA A 270 5.53 -20.09 10.41
C ALA A 270 7.01 -19.78 10.61
N VAL A 271 7.59 -18.92 9.75
CA VAL A 271 9.02 -18.55 9.81
C VAL A 271 9.31 -17.60 10.95
N ALA A 272 8.39 -16.68 11.25
CA ALA A 272 8.57 -15.67 12.29
C ALA A 272 8.64 -16.26 13.69
N ASP A 273 8.06 -17.43 13.90
CA ASP A 273 8.01 -18.11 15.21
C ASP A 273 7.49 -17.24 16.35
N VAL A 274 6.47 -16.38 16.05
CA VAL A 274 5.85 -15.47 17.01
C VAL A 274 4.72 -16.16 17.77
N ASP A 275 4.47 -15.78 19.03
CA ASP A 275 3.51 -16.48 19.89
C ASP A 275 2.04 -16.18 19.54
N LYS A 276 1.75 -15.01 18.97
CA LYS A 276 0.38 -14.53 18.73
C LYS A 276 0.11 -14.28 17.26
N THR A 277 -1.00 -14.81 16.78
CA THR A 277 -1.53 -14.56 15.44
C THR A 277 -2.93 -13.94 15.50
N PHE A 278 -3.29 -13.18 14.47
CA PHE A 278 -4.56 -12.45 14.43
C PHE A 278 -5.29 -12.68 13.11
N THR A 279 -6.60 -12.91 13.19
CA THR A 279 -7.44 -13.23 12.02
C THR A 279 -8.81 -12.58 12.15
N VAL A 280 -9.38 -12.13 11.04
CA VAL A 280 -10.79 -11.70 10.98
C VAL A 280 -11.52 -12.43 9.85
N GLY A 281 -12.85 -12.47 9.94
CA GLY A 281 -13.71 -13.08 8.92
C GLY A 281 -15.11 -12.49 8.97
N PHE A 282 -15.96 -12.88 8.01
CA PHE A 282 -17.33 -12.37 7.89
C PHE A 282 -18.34 -13.51 7.92
N GLY A 283 -19.35 -13.41 8.78
CA GLY A 283 -20.45 -14.37 8.85
C GLY A 283 -20.00 -15.82 9.12
N LYS A 284 -20.79 -16.78 8.63
CA LYS A 284 -20.55 -18.21 8.77
C LYS A 284 -20.08 -18.91 7.48
N ASP A 285 -20.22 -18.25 6.33
CA ASP A 285 -19.83 -18.82 5.03
C ASP A 285 -18.29 -18.86 4.92
N GLU A 286 -17.72 -20.06 4.75
CA GLU A 286 -16.29 -20.29 4.61
C GLU A 286 -15.66 -19.48 3.44
N LYS A 287 -16.43 -19.09 2.47
CA LYS A 287 -15.99 -18.20 1.38
C LYS A 287 -15.54 -16.83 1.90
N TYR A 288 -16.11 -16.37 3.01
CA TYR A 288 -15.83 -15.07 3.62
C TYR A 288 -15.27 -15.18 5.03
N ASN A 289 -15.06 -16.40 5.54
CA ASN A 289 -14.61 -16.63 6.91
C ASN A 289 -13.51 -17.69 6.95
N GLU A 290 -12.28 -17.25 7.12
CA GLU A 290 -11.09 -18.09 7.16
C GLU A 290 -10.64 -18.44 8.59
N ILE A 291 -11.42 -18.06 9.63
CA ILE A 291 -11.05 -18.21 11.04
C ILE A 291 -10.82 -19.69 11.41
N GLY A 292 -11.68 -20.61 10.93
CA GLY A 292 -11.52 -22.03 11.19
C GLY A 292 -10.16 -22.54 10.73
N TRP A 293 -9.81 -22.20 9.50
CA TRP A 293 -8.54 -22.58 8.90
C TRP A 293 -7.34 -21.95 9.65
N ALA A 294 -7.42 -20.67 9.99
CA ALA A 294 -6.35 -19.97 10.71
C ALA A 294 -6.09 -20.59 12.10
N LYS A 295 -7.15 -21.01 12.81
CA LYS A 295 -7.03 -21.70 14.09
C LYS A 295 -6.34 -23.08 13.95
N GLU A 296 -6.70 -23.84 12.91
CA GLU A 296 -6.04 -25.12 12.63
C GLU A 296 -4.55 -24.93 12.32
N PHE A 297 -4.23 -23.94 11.48
CA PHE A 297 -2.86 -23.61 11.15
C PHE A 297 -2.06 -23.16 12.38
N SER A 298 -2.59 -22.22 13.16
CA SER A 298 -1.93 -21.75 14.38
C SER A 298 -1.67 -22.88 15.37
N LYS A 299 -2.63 -23.80 15.54
CA LYS A 299 -2.44 -25.00 16.35
C LYS A 299 -1.31 -25.89 15.80
N ALA A 300 -1.23 -26.06 14.48
CA ALA A 300 -0.20 -26.88 13.85
C ALA A 300 1.22 -26.33 14.02
N ILE A 301 1.37 -24.99 14.10
CA ILE A 301 2.65 -24.31 14.39
C ILE A 301 2.85 -24.03 15.89
N GLY A 302 1.93 -24.46 16.77
CA GLY A 302 2.04 -24.29 18.24
C GLY A 302 1.80 -22.86 18.72
N LYS A 303 0.99 -22.04 18.03
CA LYS A 303 0.77 -20.62 18.31
C LYS A 303 -0.67 -20.28 18.70
N GLU A 304 -0.85 -19.20 19.47
CA GLU A 304 -2.19 -18.68 19.80
C GLU A 304 -2.80 -17.92 18.59
N ASN A 305 -4.11 -18.11 18.35
CA ASN A 305 -4.84 -17.31 17.38
C ASN A 305 -5.97 -16.53 18.03
N THR A 306 -5.90 -15.20 17.96
CA THR A 306 -6.99 -14.30 18.33
C THR A 306 -7.78 -13.94 17.08
N SER A 307 -9.10 -14.16 17.11
CA SER A 307 -9.93 -13.95 15.92
C SER A 307 -11.23 -13.19 16.23
N LYS A 308 -11.76 -12.47 15.23
CA LYS A 308 -13.01 -11.73 15.29
C LYS A 308 -13.84 -11.97 14.03
N VAL A 309 -15.14 -12.24 14.22
CA VAL A 309 -16.13 -12.17 13.13
C VAL A 309 -16.67 -10.75 13.07
N ILE A 310 -16.52 -10.09 11.94
CA ILE A 310 -17.02 -8.73 11.72
C ILE A 310 -18.47 -8.80 11.27
N SER A 311 -19.37 -8.13 12.00
CA SER A 311 -20.76 -8.00 11.57
C SER A 311 -20.90 -6.99 10.42
N PRO A 312 -21.95 -7.13 9.57
CA PRO A 312 -22.24 -6.13 8.56
C PRO A 312 -22.44 -4.72 9.15
N GLU A 313 -23.07 -4.62 10.31
CA GLU A 313 -23.31 -3.36 11.02
C GLU A 313 -22.00 -2.68 11.42
N GLU A 314 -21.07 -3.42 12.04
CA GLU A 314 -19.75 -2.90 12.40
C GLU A 314 -18.99 -2.43 11.15
N TYR A 315 -19.06 -3.20 10.07
CA TYR A 315 -18.40 -2.86 8.81
C TYR A 315 -18.89 -1.53 8.26
N TRP A 316 -20.21 -1.39 8.07
CA TRP A 316 -20.80 -0.20 7.44
C TRP A 316 -20.72 1.05 8.32
N SER A 317 -20.87 0.91 9.65
CA SER A 317 -20.75 2.04 10.56
C SER A 317 -19.33 2.58 10.73
N SER A 318 -18.31 1.80 10.39
CA SER A 318 -16.90 2.22 10.48
C SER A 318 -16.40 3.02 9.27
N LEU A 319 -17.16 3.09 8.17
CA LEU A 319 -16.69 3.62 6.89
C LEU A 319 -16.22 5.07 6.95
N GLU A 320 -16.95 5.97 7.61
CA GLU A 320 -16.56 7.38 7.72
C GLU A 320 -15.24 7.53 8.51
N LYS A 321 -15.09 6.80 9.63
CA LYS A 321 -13.86 6.77 10.41
C LYS A 321 -12.68 6.24 9.58
N ILE A 322 -12.89 5.17 8.82
CA ILE A 322 -11.86 4.58 7.97
C ILE A 322 -11.46 5.55 6.86
N GLN A 323 -12.42 6.19 6.18
CA GLN A 323 -12.11 7.19 5.16
C GLN A 323 -11.43 8.43 5.72
N TYR A 324 -11.70 8.82 6.98
CA TYR A 324 -10.92 9.85 7.67
C TYR A 324 -9.46 9.45 7.83
N HIS A 325 -9.17 8.23 8.25
CA HIS A 325 -7.78 7.77 8.41
C HIS A 325 -7.07 7.54 7.08
N MET A 326 -7.81 7.23 6.01
CA MET A 326 -7.22 7.04 4.68
C MET A 326 -6.63 8.30 4.06
N ASP A 327 -7.09 9.48 4.42
CA ASP A 327 -6.78 10.77 3.79
C ASP A 327 -7.32 10.91 2.35
N GLU A 328 -7.18 9.89 1.52
CA GLU A 328 -7.67 9.81 0.14
C GLU A 328 -8.71 8.68 0.02
N PRO A 329 -9.67 8.77 -0.92
CA PRO A 329 -10.59 7.66 -1.10
C PRO A 329 -9.85 6.43 -1.65
N LEU A 330 -10.04 5.30 -0.98
CA LEU A 330 -9.54 4.00 -1.41
C LEU A 330 -10.69 3.00 -1.47
N ALA A 331 -10.99 2.49 -2.66
CA ALA A 331 -12.17 1.64 -2.87
C ALA A 331 -11.88 0.13 -2.73
N ASP A 332 -10.81 -0.25 -2.06
CA ASP A 332 -10.60 -1.65 -1.70
C ASP A 332 -11.42 -2.01 -0.44
N PRO A 333 -12.43 -2.89 -0.55
CA PRO A 333 -13.23 -3.31 0.61
C PRO A 333 -12.39 -3.99 1.70
N ALA A 334 -11.24 -4.57 1.36
CA ALA A 334 -10.34 -5.22 2.31
C ALA A 334 -9.73 -4.23 3.33
N ALA A 335 -9.70 -2.94 3.03
CA ALA A 335 -9.21 -1.91 3.96
C ALA A 335 -9.98 -1.91 5.30
N VAL A 336 -11.31 -2.12 5.24
CA VAL A 336 -12.14 -2.19 6.46
C VAL A 336 -11.81 -3.44 7.28
N ALA A 337 -11.63 -4.57 6.62
CA ALA A 337 -11.25 -5.81 7.31
C ALA A 337 -9.84 -5.70 7.94
N LEU A 338 -8.91 -5.05 7.23
CA LEU A 338 -7.57 -4.77 7.75
C LEU A 338 -7.64 -3.85 8.99
N TYR A 339 -8.50 -2.82 8.98
CA TYR A 339 -8.74 -2.00 10.16
C TYR A 339 -9.15 -2.84 11.38
N PHE A 340 -10.08 -3.78 11.22
CA PHE A 340 -10.54 -4.62 12.32
C PHE A 340 -9.49 -5.63 12.80
N VAL A 341 -8.68 -6.24 11.93
CA VAL A 341 -7.60 -7.12 12.38
C VAL A 341 -6.50 -6.32 13.08
N CYS A 342 -6.20 -5.11 12.62
CA CYS A 342 -5.30 -4.19 13.33
C CYS A 342 -5.86 -3.81 14.70
N ASN A 343 -7.18 -3.57 14.81
CA ASN A 343 -7.83 -3.20 16.06
C ASN A 343 -7.74 -4.31 17.13
N ILE A 344 -7.97 -5.57 16.77
CA ILE A 344 -7.81 -6.68 17.74
C ILE A 344 -6.35 -6.94 18.10
N ALA A 345 -5.43 -6.73 17.18
CA ALA A 345 -3.99 -6.90 17.42
C ALA A 345 -3.44 -5.81 18.35
N SER A 346 -3.82 -4.55 18.13
CA SER A 346 -3.35 -3.40 18.92
C SER A 346 -3.75 -3.43 20.39
N GLN A 347 -4.78 -4.22 20.75
CA GLN A 347 -5.17 -4.47 22.14
C GLN A 347 -4.16 -5.34 22.88
N LYS A 348 -3.29 -6.05 22.18
CA LYS A 348 -2.32 -7.00 22.76
C LYS A 348 -0.87 -6.66 22.43
N LEU A 349 -0.60 -6.02 21.29
CA LEU A 349 0.74 -5.81 20.74
C LEU A 349 0.88 -4.41 20.11
N LYS A 350 2.14 -3.99 19.94
CA LYS A 350 2.50 -2.77 19.17
C LYS A 350 3.04 -3.07 17.78
N VAL A 351 3.45 -4.32 17.51
CA VAL A 351 4.10 -4.72 16.25
C VAL A 351 3.50 -6.02 15.71
N VAL A 352 3.20 -6.05 14.40
CA VAL A 352 2.75 -7.26 13.70
C VAL A 352 3.46 -7.41 12.36
N LEU A 353 3.69 -8.65 11.95
CA LEU A 353 4.17 -9.02 10.64
C LEU A 353 3.00 -9.34 9.72
N SER A 354 3.13 -9.03 8.43
CA SER A 354 2.11 -9.28 7.40
C SER A 354 2.73 -9.86 6.12
N GLY A 355 1.94 -10.60 5.36
CA GLY A 355 2.32 -11.20 4.08
C GLY A 355 2.16 -10.28 2.86
N GLU A 356 2.00 -8.97 3.05
CA GLU A 356 1.85 -8.01 1.95
C GLU A 356 3.10 -7.96 1.06
N GLY A 357 2.90 -7.70 -0.23
CA GLY A 357 3.98 -7.60 -1.23
C GLY A 357 4.35 -8.93 -1.91
N ALA A 358 4.00 -10.08 -1.33
CA ALA A 358 4.36 -11.39 -1.89
C ALA A 358 3.77 -11.63 -3.29
N ASP A 359 2.56 -11.13 -3.56
CA ASP A 359 1.91 -11.29 -4.86
C ASP A 359 2.59 -10.46 -5.95
N GLU A 360 2.98 -9.26 -5.62
CA GLU A 360 3.65 -8.33 -6.52
C GLU A 360 5.07 -8.80 -6.85
N ILE A 361 5.82 -9.22 -5.83
CA ILE A 361 7.23 -9.62 -5.99
C ILE A 361 7.35 -10.97 -6.69
N PHE A 362 6.56 -11.98 -6.31
CA PHE A 362 6.69 -13.34 -6.82
C PHE A 362 5.65 -13.72 -7.90
N GLY A 363 4.81 -12.78 -8.36
CA GLY A 363 3.84 -13.02 -9.42
C GLY A 363 2.62 -13.83 -8.96
N GLY A 364 1.90 -13.35 -7.94
CA GLY A 364 0.83 -14.08 -7.29
C GLY A 364 -0.57 -13.88 -7.87
N TYR A 365 -0.83 -12.84 -8.61
CA TYR A 365 -2.16 -12.52 -9.10
C TYR A 365 -2.62 -13.44 -10.23
N ASN A 366 -3.90 -13.84 -10.20
CA ASN A 366 -4.48 -14.73 -11.22
C ASN A 366 -4.37 -14.14 -12.65
N VAL A 367 -4.36 -12.82 -12.79
CA VAL A 367 -4.21 -12.16 -14.09
C VAL A 367 -2.86 -12.44 -14.75
N TYR A 368 -1.81 -12.71 -13.98
CA TYR A 368 -0.49 -13.07 -14.49
C TYR A 368 -0.44 -14.49 -15.09
N SER A 369 -1.41 -15.34 -14.74
CA SER A 369 -1.51 -16.71 -15.24
C SER A 369 -2.39 -16.83 -16.51
N GLU A 370 -2.63 -15.74 -17.21
CA GLU A 370 -3.36 -15.78 -18.47
C GLU A 370 -2.54 -16.56 -19.52
N PRO A 371 -3.17 -17.51 -20.27
CA PRO A 371 -2.46 -18.30 -21.26
C PRO A 371 -1.75 -17.43 -22.29
N ASP A 372 -0.47 -17.72 -22.54
CA ASP A 372 0.35 -17.11 -23.56
C ASP A 372 1.01 -18.18 -24.45
N GLY A 373 1.61 -17.75 -25.56
CA GLY A 373 2.21 -18.68 -26.54
C GLY A 373 1.18 -19.54 -27.29
N THR A 374 -0.11 -19.18 -27.22
CA THR A 374 -1.18 -19.86 -27.95
C THR A 374 -1.08 -19.58 -29.44
N PHE A 375 -1.75 -20.37 -30.26
CA PHE A 375 -1.85 -20.09 -31.71
C PHE A 375 -2.42 -18.67 -31.98
N TYR A 376 -3.35 -18.23 -31.13
CA TYR A 376 -3.94 -16.89 -31.23
C TYR A 376 -2.91 -15.77 -31.05
N ASP A 377 -1.93 -15.94 -30.17
CA ASP A 377 -0.88 -14.94 -29.91
C ASP A 377 0.03 -14.75 -31.14
N LYS A 378 0.14 -15.76 -32.00
CA LYS A 378 0.93 -15.71 -33.27
C LYS A 378 0.21 -15.00 -34.42
N LEU A 379 -1.09 -14.69 -34.29
CA LEU A 379 -1.83 -13.97 -35.33
C LEU A 379 -1.37 -12.51 -35.46
N PRO A 380 -1.45 -11.93 -36.67
CA PRO A 380 -1.17 -10.50 -36.86
C PRO A 380 -2.05 -9.61 -35.99
N LYS A 381 -1.49 -8.52 -35.46
CA LYS A 381 -2.16 -7.58 -34.56
C LYS A 381 -3.53 -7.10 -35.09
N GLY A 382 -3.60 -6.74 -36.38
CA GLY A 382 -4.84 -6.28 -37.01
C GLY A 382 -5.94 -7.33 -36.99
N LEU A 383 -5.60 -8.62 -37.20
CA LEU A 383 -6.55 -9.73 -37.18
C LEU A 383 -7.06 -9.98 -35.75
N LYS A 384 -6.16 -9.99 -34.76
CA LYS A 384 -6.53 -10.10 -33.34
C LYS A 384 -7.49 -8.99 -32.91
N ARG A 385 -7.20 -7.74 -33.33
CA ARG A 385 -8.04 -6.57 -33.04
C ARG A 385 -9.41 -6.68 -33.70
N GLY A 386 -9.49 -7.16 -34.95
CA GLY A 386 -10.73 -7.43 -35.64
C GLY A 386 -11.61 -8.47 -34.92
N ILE A 387 -11.01 -9.60 -34.52
CA ILE A 387 -11.69 -10.66 -33.75
C ILE A 387 -12.17 -10.11 -32.38
N GLY A 388 -11.32 -9.36 -31.68
CA GLY A 388 -11.68 -8.74 -30.40
C GLY A 388 -12.86 -7.78 -30.52
N ASN A 389 -12.91 -6.96 -31.58
CA ASN A 389 -14.02 -6.03 -31.84
C ASN A 389 -15.36 -6.77 -32.15
N ILE A 390 -15.30 -7.88 -32.87
CA ILE A 390 -16.48 -8.72 -33.14
C ILE A 390 -16.92 -9.38 -31.82
N ALA A 391 -16.00 -9.94 -31.07
CA ALA A 391 -16.26 -10.56 -29.76
C ALA A 391 -16.94 -9.56 -28.79
N GLY A 392 -16.53 -8.28 -28.81
CA GLY A 392 -17.12 -7.23 -27.98
C GLY A 392 -18.60 -6.94 -28.22
N LYS A 393 -19.17 -7.44 -29.34
CA LYS A 393 -20.61 -7.33 -29.66
C LYS A 393 -21.42 -8.52 -29.15
N LEU A 394 -20.78 -9.56 -28.66
CA LEU A 394 -21.41 -10.78 -28.16
C LEU A 394 -21.65 -10.71 -26.63
N PRO A 395 -22.62 -11.47 -26.10
CA PRO A 395 -22.81 -11.56 -24.65
C PRO A 395 -21.53 -12.02 -23.92
N ALA A 396 -21.24 -11.37 -22.81
CA ALA A 396 -20.02 -11.63 -22.06
C ALA A 396 -20.00 -13.03 -21.44
N HIS A 397 -19.06 -13.88 -21.87
CA HIS A 397 -18.69 -15.14 -21.22
C HIS A 397 -17.18 -15.40 -21.35
N ARG A 398 -16.64 -16.43 -20.67
CA ARG A 398 -15.18 -16.63 -20.56
C ARG A 398 -14.44 -16.60 -21.91
N GLY A 399 -14.94 -17.31 -22.94
CA GLY A 399 -14.32 -17.34 -24.27
C GLY A 399 -14.37 -15.98 -24.96
N VAL A 400 -15.52 -15.28 -24.93
CA VAL A 400 -15.69 -13.94 -25.49
C VAL A 400 -14.73 -12.96 -24.82
N ASN A 401 -14.67 -12.96 -23.49
CA ASN A 401 -13.77 -12.08 -22.74
C ASN A 401 -12.28 -12.33 -23.05
N PHE A 402 -11.91 -13.57 -23.35
CA PHE A 402 -10.54 -13.89 -23.79
C PHE A 402 -10.22 -13.17 -25.12
N PHE A 403 -11.08 -13.29 -26.13
CA PHE A 403 -10.85 -12.64 -27.42
C PHE A 403 -10.89 -11.11 -27.34
N ILE A 404 -11.76 -10.54 -26.51
CA ILE A 404 -11.79 -9.08 -26.28
C ILE A 404 -10.45 -8.61 -25.70
N ARG A 405 -9.93 -9.31 -24.68
CA ARG A 405 -8.66 -8.93 -24.04
C ARG A 405 -7.46 -9.17 -24.95
N LYS A 406 -7.33 -10.37 -25.51
CA LYS A 406 -6.22 -10.72 -26.41
C LYS A 406 -6.27 -10.00 -27.76
N GLY A 407 -7.40 -9.36 -28.11
CA GLY A 407 -7.54 -8.44 -29.24
C GLY A 407 -6.86 -7.08 -29.01
N LYS A 408 -6.48 -6.77 -27.78
CA LYS A 408 -5.77 -5.54 -27.39
C LYS A 408 -4.33 -5.84 -27.04
N GLU A 409 -3.43 -4.86 -27.23
CA GLU A 409 -2.06 -4.94 -26.71
C GLU A 409 -2.10 -4.97 -25.16
N LEU A 410 -1.02 -5.48 -24.55
CA LEU A 410 -0.95 -5.58 -23.08
C LEU A 410 -1.19 -4.24 -22.40
N GLU A 411 -0.58 -3.19 -22.91
CA GLU A 411 -0.65 -1.83 -22.36
C GLU A 411 -2.06 -1.21 -22.44
N GLU A 412 -2.91 -1.69 -23.38
CA GLU A 412 -4.32 -1.27 -23.51
C GLU A 412 -5.25 -2.07 -22.58
N ARG A 413 -4.92 -3.35 -22.31
CA ARG A 413 -5.78 -4.27 -21.55
C ARG A 413 -5.42 -4.43 -20.08
N PHE A 414 -4.21 -4.07 -19.68
CA PHE A 414 -3.73 -4.12 -18.31
C PHE A 414 -3.13 -2.78 -17.90
N ILE A 415 -3.86 -2.02 -17.11
CA ILE A 415 -3.44 -0.73 -16.55
C ILE A 415 -3.20 -0.84 -15.04
N GLY A 416 -3.09 -2.06 -14.52
CA GLY A 416 -2.97 -2.42 -13.11
C GLY A 416 -4.04 -3.42 -12.68
N ASN A 417 -3.93 -3.92 -11.48
CA ASN A 417 -4.79 -4.98 -10.94
C ASN A 417 -6.26 -4.52 -10.73
N ALA A 418 -6.49 -3.22 -10.60
CA ALA A 418 -7.81 -2.62 -10.61
C ALA A 418 -8.09 -1.91 -11.94
N TYR A 419 -9.17 -2.30 -12.62
CA TYR A 419 -9.69 -1.61 -13.80
C TYR A 419 -11.22 -1.58 -13.70
N MET A 420 -11.75 -0.48 -13.14
CA MET A 420 -13.18 -0.41 -12.80
C MET A 420 -14.03 0.16 -13.92
N PHE A 421 -13.75 1.39 -14.32
CA PHE A 421 -14.49 2.09 -15.36
C PHE A 421 -13.61 2.34 -16.58
N THR A 422 -14.14 2.03 -17.78
CA THR A 422 -13.50 2.40 -19.05
C THR A 422 -13.57 3.91 -19.27
N PRO A 423 -12.76 4.47 -20.19
CA PRO A 423 -12.85 5.89 -20.53
C PRO A 423 -14.26 6.33 -20.97
N GLU A 424 -14.96 5.49 -21.73
CA GLU A 424 -16.32 5.74 -22.21
C GLU A 424 -17.32 5.77 -21.06
N GLU A 425 -17.22 4.82 -20.12
CA GLU A 425 -18.08 4.77 -18.94
C GLU A 425 -17.86 5.99 -18.04
N ARG A 426 -16.59 6.41 -17.82
CA ARG A 426 -16.29 7.61 -17.02
C ARG A 426 -16.88 8.87 -17.63
N LYS A 427 -16.75 9.03 -18.94
CA LYS A 427 -17.31 10.17 -19.68
C LYS A 427 -18.84 10.27 -19.56
N GLN A 428 -19.54 9.14 -19.51
CA GLN A 428 -20.99 9.12 -19.29
C GLN A 428 -21.36 9.37 -17.83
N LEU A 429 -20.53 8.87 -16.90
CA LEU A 429 -20.77 8.91 -15.46
C LEU A 429 -20.53 10.31 -14.87
N LEU A 430 -19.46 11.00 -15.28
CA LEU A 430 -19.06 12.30 -14.72
C LEU A 430 -19.86 13.44 -15.37
N LYS A 431 -20.35 14.35 -14.52
CA LYS A 431 -20.97 15.62 -14.95
C LYS A 431 -19.95 16.76 -15.04
N ILE A 432 -18.82 16.62 -14.39
CA ILE A 432 -17.75 17.60 -14.39
C ILE A 432 -16.76 17.32 -15.52
N LYS A 433 -16.17 18.38 -16.06
CA LYS A 433 -14.99 18.24 -16.95
C LYS A 433 -13.73 18.23 -16.09
N THR A 434 -12.81 17.38 -16.45
CA THR A 434 -11.50 17.28 -15.79
C THR A 434 -10.40 17.33 -16.84
N ASP A 435 -9.19 17.58 -16.39
CA ASP A 435 -7.95 17.52 -17.18
C ASP A 435 -7.14 16.24 -16.88
N ALA A 436 -7.82 15.21 -16.38
CA ALA A 436 -7.20 13.94 -16.04
C ALA A 436 -6.52 13.30 -17.26
N PRO A 437 -5.26 12.88 -17.17
CA PRO A 437 -4.62 12.14 -18.23
C PRO A 437 -5.31 10.78 -18.44
N ASP A 438 -5.27 10.30 -19.68
CA ASP A 438 -5.72 8.92 -19.96
C ASP A 438 -4.91 7.91 -19.13
N PRO A 439 -5.53 6.84 -18.61
CA PRO A 439 -4.83 5.81 -17.85
C PRO A 439 -3.59 5.24 -18.54
N THR A 440 -3.60 5.11 -19.87
CA THR A 440 -2.44 4.64 -20.63
C THR A 440 -1.27 5.63 -20.61
N VAL A 441 -1.53 6.92 -20.48
CA VAL A 441 -0.48 7.95 -20.30
C VAL A 441 0.18 7.79 -18.94
N ILE A 442 -0.59 7.43 -17.90
CA ILE A 442 -0.07 7.18 -16.55
C ILE A 442 0.80 5.92 -16.52
N THR A 443 0.39 4.86 -17.21
CA THR A 443 1.09 3.56 -17.18
C THR A 443 2.28 3.49 -18.14
N LYS A 444 2.28 4.29 -19.20
CA LYS A 444 3.31 4.26 -20.26
C LYS A 444 4.75 4.38 -19.73
N PRO A 445 5.12 5.32 -18.82
CA PRO A 445 6.51 5.43 -18.34
C PRO A 445 7.04 4.15 -17.69
N PHE A 446 6.15 3.35 -17.08
CA PHE A 446 6.51 2.06 -16.48
C PHE A 446 6.69 0.98 -17.55
N TYR A 447 5.80 0.90 -18.53
CA TYR A 447 5.92 -0.03 -19.65
C TYR A 447 7.18 0.23 -20.50
N ASP A 448 7.53 1.50 -20.75
CA ASP A 448 8.71 1.88 -21.51
C ASP A 448 10.01 1.35 -20.88
N LYS A 449 10.08 1.24 -19.55
CA LYS A 449 11.24 0.70 -18.81
C LYS A 449 11.42 -0.81 -18.93
N VAL A 450 10.36 -1.53 -19.19
CA VAL A 450 10.35 -3.01 -19.28
C VAL A 450 9.85 -3.51 -20.64
N LYS A 451 9.96 -2.68 -21.68
CA LYS A 451 9.44 -2.97 -23.02
C LYS A 451 9.98 -4.27 -23.64
N ASP A 452 11.20 -4.66 -23.29
CA ASP A 452 11.92 -5.86 -23.74
C ASP A 452 11.58 -7.11 -22.92
N LYS A 453 10.83 -6.99 -21.81
CA LYS A 453 10.50 -8.10 -20.91
C LYS A 453 9.21 -8.83 -21.36
N ASP A 454 9.00 -10.03 -20.80
CA ASP A 454 7.78 -10.80 -21.00
C ASP A 454 6.54 -10.12 -20.38
N GLU A 455 5.33 -10.55 -20.79
CA GLU A 455 4.07 -9.94 -20.34
C GLU A 455 3.87 -10.02 -18.82
N VAL A 456 4.29 -11.12 -18.17
CA VAL A 456 4.17 -11.28 -16.71
C VAL A 456 5.05 -10.28 -16.00
N THR A 457 6.30 -10.13 -16.45
CA THR A 457 7.25 -9.15 -15.88
C THR A 457 6.75 -7.72 -16.07
N LYS A 458 6.17 -7.39 -17.23
CA LYS A 458 5.56 -6.07 -17.49
C LYS A 458 4.41 -5.78 -16.53
N MET A 459 3.51 -6.75 -16.32
CA MET A 459 2.39 -6.61 -15.40
C MET A 459 2.86 -6.46 -13.94
N GLN A 460 3.83 -7.28 -13.51
CA GLN A 460 4.40 -7.19 -12.16
C GLN A 460 5.09 -5.83 -11.93
N TYR A 461 5.88 -5.37 -12.90
CA TYR A 461 6.55 -4.07 -12.79
C TYR A 461 5.57 -2.92 -12.62
N LEU A 462 4.47 -2.95 -13.37
CA LEU A 462 3.41 -1.94 -13.23
C LEU A 462 2.75 -2.01 -11.85
N ASP A 463 2.39 -3.21 -11.39
CA ASP A 463 1.72 -3.38 -10.10
C ASP A 463 2.63 -3.02 -8.92
N LEU A 464 3.93 -3.31 -8.98
CA LEU A 464 4.91 -2.89 -7.97
C LEU A 464 4.99 -1.36 -7.81
N HIS A 465 4.77 -0.59 -8.90
CA HIS A 465 4.88 0.87 -8.85
C HIS A 465 3.56 1.59 -8.62
N LEU A 466 2.42 1.02 -9.04
CA LEU A 466 1.11 1.66 -8.94
C LEU A 466 0.20 0.99 -7.92
N TRP A 467 -0.12 -0.29 -8.12
CA TRP A 467 -1.05 -1.04 -7.27
C TRP A 467 -0.51 -1.22 -5.84
N MET A 468 0.73 -1.68 -5.71
CA MET A 468 1.36 -1.89 -4.40
C MET A 468 1.43 -0.60 -3.60
N THR A 469 1.90 0.50 -4.20
CA THR A 469 2.06 1.77 -3.49
C THR A 469 0.74 2.52 -3.27
N GLY A 470 -0.18 2.44 -4.24
CA GLY A 470 -1.44 3.21 -4.23
C GLY A 470 -2.60 2.54 -3.51
N ASP A 471 -2.56 1.21 -3.38
CA ASP A 471 -3.61 0.42 -2.70
C ASP A 471 -3.03 -0.37 -1.52
N ILE A 472 -2.17 -1.36 -1.78
CA ILE A 472 -1.73 -2.35 -0.78
C ILE A 472 -1.03 -1.69 0.40
N LEU A 473 0.02 -0.92 0.16
CA LEU A 473 0.81 -0.27 1.22
C LEU A 473 0.09 0.92 1.83
N LEU A 474 -0.72 1.64 1.04
CA LEU A 474 -1.51 2.75 1.56
C LEU A 474 -2.49 2.27 2.64
N LYS A 475 -3.30 1.24 2.35
CA LYS A 475 -4.22 0.69 3.36
C LYS A 475 -3.49 0.02 4.51
N ALA A 476 -2.35 -0.64 4.26
CA ALA A 476 -1.55 -1.30 5.28
C ALA A 476 -1.05 -0.30 6.34
N ASP A 477 -0.42 0.81 5.93
CA ASP A 477 0.03 1.85 6.85
C ASP A 477 -1.15 2.57 7.53
N LYS A 478 -2.14 3.03 6.74
CA LYS A 478 -3.24 3.83 7.26
C LYS A 478 -4.11 3.08 8.26
N MET A 479 -4.43 1.80 8.00
CA MET A 479 -5.30 1.01 8.89
C MET A 479 -4.58 0.52 10.13
N SER A 480 -3.31 0.16 10.01
CA SER A 480 -2.50 -0.20 11.18
C SER A 480 -2.27 1.02 12.07
N MET A 481 -1.90 2.16 11.50
CA MET A 481 -1.66 3.38 12.28
C MET A 481 -2.94 4.01 12.84
N ALA A 482 -4.09 3.84 12.21
CA ALA A 482 -5.38 4.22 12.80
C ALA A 482 -5.65 3.51 14.15
N ASN A 483 -4.92 2.43 14.42
CA ASN A 483 -4.98 1.63 15.65
C ASN A 483 -3.67 1.68 16.46
N SER A 484 -2.75 2.60 16.18
CA SER A 484 -1.44 2.68 16.85
C SER A 484 -0.68 1.36 16.85
N LEU A 485 -0.69 0.66 15.70
CA LEU A 485 -0.06 -0.64 15.49
C LEU A 485 0.97 -0.52 14.36
N GLU A 486 2.19 -0.98 14.60
CA GLU A 486 3.20 -1.08 13.54
C GLU A 486 3.03 -2.36 12.73
N LEU A 487 2.80 -2.21 11.44
CA LEU A 487 2.77 -3.32 10.49
C LEU A 487 4.08 -3.37 9.72
N ARG A 488 4.72 -4.54 9.72
CA ARG A 488 5.97 -4.86 9.01
C ARG A 488 5.71 -5.89 7.93
N VAL A 489 6.45 -5.79 6.84
CA VAL A 489 6.19 -6.52 5.59
C VAL A 489 7.45 -7.25 5.09
N PRO A 490 7.81 -8.42 5.64
CA PRO A 490 9.08 -9.08 5.35
C PRO A 490 9.31 -9.41 3.86
N PHE A 491 8.26 -9.57 3.06
CA PHE A 491 8.42 -9.74 1.62
C PHE A 491 8.97 -8.48 0.92
N LEU A 492 8.69 -7.30 1.45
CA LEU A 492 9.15 -6.02 0.92
C LEU A 492 10.49 -5.58 1.53
N ASP A 493 11.42 -6.50 1.58
CA ASP A 493 12.82 -6.25 1.88
C ASP A 493 13.62 -6.12 0.57
N LYS A 494 14.58 -5.18 0.51
CA LYS A 494 15.41 -5.01 -0.67
C LYS A 494 16.22 -6.27 -1.01
N GLU A 495 16.61 -7.08 -0.01
CA GLU A 495 17.34 -8.34 -0.22
C GLU A 495 16.42 -9.42 -0.82
N VAL A 496 15.16 -9.50 -0.37
CA VAL A 496 14.16 -10.36 -0.98
C VAL A 496 13.87 -9.94 -2.41
N MET A 497 13.78 -8.63 -2.68
CA MET A 497 13.60 -8.12 -4.04
C MET A 497 14.80 -8.43 -4.94
N ALA A 498 16.03 -8.30 -4.42
CA ALA A 498 17.25 -8.63 -5.16
C ALA A 498 17.33 -10.11 -5.61
N VAL A 499 16.69 -11.01 -4.86
CA VAL A 499 16.50 -12.41 -5.29
C VAL A 499 15.36 -12.51 -6.31
N ALA A 500 14.21 -11.90 -6.02
CA ALA A 500 12.99 -12.06 -6.81
C ALA A 500 13.12 -11.50 -8.24
N GLU A 501 13.82 -10.37 -8.43
CA GLU A 501 14.05 -9.75 -9.75
C GLU A 501 14.91 -10.59 -10.69
N LYS A 502 15.66 -11.56 -10.13
CA LYS A 502 16.49 -12.52 -10.89
C LYS A 502 15.80 -13.84 -11.20
N ILE A 503 14.65 -14.13 -10.59
CA ILE A 503 13.93 -15.39 -10.81
C ILE A 503 13.37 -15.45 -12.22
N PRO A 504 13.69 -16.47 -13.04
CA PRO A 504 13.08 -16.66 -14.36
C PRO A 504 11.55 -16.76 -14.30
N ARG A 505 10.87 -16.23 -15.33
CA ARG A 505 9.40 -16.26 -15.42
C ARG A 505 8.81 -17.66 -15.15
N LYS A 506 9.42 -18.72 -15.71
CA LYS A 506 8.98 -20.13 -15.56
C LYS A 506 8.91 -20.60 -14.11
N TYR A 507 9.65 -19.97 -13.19
CA TYR A 507 9.65 -20.27 -11.75
C TYR A 507 8.79 -19.29 -10.93
N ARG A 508 8.35 -18.19 -11.53
CA ARG A 508 7.35 -17.27 -10.92
C ARG A 508 5.93 -17.72 -11.26
N VAL A 509 5.63 -17.90 -12.55
CA VAL A 509 4.32 -18.37 -13.04
C VAL A 509 4.55 -19.52 -14.01
N THR A 510 4.05 -20.71 -13.69
CA THR A 510 4.29 -21.91 -14.47
C THR A 510 3.01 -22.67 -14.80
N HIS A 511 3.10 -23.60 -15.75
CA HIS A 511 2.04 -24.57 -16.01
C HIS A 511 2.15 -25.70 -14.99
N LYS A 512 1.05 -26.12 -14.39
CA LYS A 512 1.01 -27.40 -13.68
C LYS A 512 1.04 -28.52 -14.74
N GLU A 513 1.95 -29.47 -14.59
CA GLU A 513 1.89 -30.69 -15.36
C GLU A 513 0.50 -31.30 -15.22
N THR A 514 -0.08 -31.67 -16.36
CA THR A 514 -1.45 -32.13 -16.52
C THR A 514 -1.64 -33.45 -15.77
N THR A 515 -2.53 -33.46 -14.80
CA THR A 515 -3.37 -34.60 -14.52
C THR A 515 -4.78 -34.18 -14.91
N ASP A 516 -5.28 -34.78 -15.98
CA ASP A 516 -6.66 -34.79 -16.46
C ASP A 516 -7.38 -33.42 -16.64
N GLU A 517 -7.55 -33.06 -17.89
CA GLU A 517 -8.50 -32.14 -18.52
C GLU A 517 -8.23 -30.64 -18.52
N HIS A 518 -7.40 -30.00 -17.64
CA HIS A 518 -7.13 -28.56 -17.75
C HIS A 518 -5.70 -28.19 -17.35
N THR A 519 -4.96 -27.55 -18.24
CA THR A 519 -3.68 -26.88 -17.90
C THR A 519 -3.95 -25.74 -16.90
N LYS A 520 -3.47 -25.90 -15.66
CA LYS A 520 -3.65 -24.90 -14.61
C LYS A 520 -2.32 -24.21 -14.31
N TYR A 521 -2.28 -22.91 -14.52
CA TYR A 521 -1.13 -22.09 -14.11
C TYR A 521 -1.03 -22.02 -12.59
N ILE A 522 0.20 -22.13 -12.09
CA ILE A 522 0.53 -21.90 -10.68
C ILE A 522 1.27 -20.57 -10.59
N THR A 523 0.76 -19.68 -9.79
CA THR A 523 1.37 -18.38 -9.45
C THR A 523 2.29 -18.54 -8.24
N LYS A 524 3.33 -17.69 -8.11
CA LYS A 524 4.35 -17.76 -7.03
C LYS A 524 5.03 -19.14 -6.92
N TYR A 525 5.35 -19.79 -8.04
CA TYR A 525 5.69 -21.20 -8.04
C TYR A 525 6.87 -21.54 -7.12
N ALA A 526 8.05 -20.94 -7.33
CA ALA A 526 9.23 -21.20 -6.50
C ALA A 526 9.01 -20.79 -5.03
N MET A 527 8.33 -19.66 -4.78
CA MET A 527 8.02 -19.21 -3.41
C MET A 527 7.07 -20.17 -2.69
N ARG A 528 6.08 -20.74 -3.37
CA ARG A 528 5.21 -21.77 -2.78
C ARG A 528 5.97 -23.04 -2.41
N LEU A 529 7.00 -23.41 -3.19
CA LEU A 529 7.87 -24.54 -2.86
C LEU A 529 8.76 -24.23 -1.66
N ALA A 530 9.29 -23.00 -1.54
CA ALA A 530 10.02 -22.55 -0.36
C ALA A 530 9.10 -22.59 0.88
N ALA A 531 7.91 -22.00 0.80
CA ALA A 531 6.92 -22.07 1.87
C ALA A 531 6.56 -23.52 2.27
N LYS A 532 6.43 -24.42 1.30
CA LYS A 532 6.18 -25.85 1.58
C LYS A 532 7.35 -26.53 2.29
N LYS A 533 8.58 -26.14 1.97
CA LYS A 533 9.80 -26.63 2.63
C LYS A 533 9.88 -26.18 4.08
N ASP A 534 9.57 -24.90 4.34
CA ASP A 534 9.81 -24.23 5.61
C ASP A 534 8.62 -24.31 6.59
N THR A 535 7.46 -24.81 6.14
CA THR A 535 6.27 -24.96 6.99
C THR A 535 6.02 -26.42 7.37
N PRO A 536 5.36 -26.70 8.50
CA PRO A 536 5.07 -28.06 8.92
C PRO A 536 4.30 -28.86 7.84
N PRO A 537 4.55 -30.18 7.69
CA PRO A 537 3.87 -31.01 6.68
C PRO A 537 2.33 -30.96 6.74
N GLN A 538 1.77 -30.80 7.94
CA GLN A 538 0.33 -30.65 8.15
C GLN A 538 -0.25 -29.42 7.47
N THR A 539 0.58 -28.41 7.20
CA THR A 539 0.21 -27.14 6.58
C THR A 539 0.51 -27.10 5.08
N ALA A 540 1.04 -28.18 4.51
CA ALA A 540 1.37 -28.28 3.07
C ALA A 540 0.18 -27.97 2.14
N LYS A 541 -1.06 -28.19 2.61
CA LYS A 541 -2.29 -27.79 1.91
C LYS A 541 -2.36 -26.28 1.64
N THR A 542 -1.72 -25.46 2.48
CA THR A 542 -1.66 -24.00 2.35
C THR A 542 -0.90 -23.57 1.10
N ALA A 543 0.27 -24.17 0.86
CA ALA A 543 1.08 -23.87 -0.32
C ALA A 543 0.36 -24.24 -1.63
N ALA A 544 -0.53 -25.22 -1.59
CA ALA A 544 -1.36 -25.65 -2.72
C ALA A 544 -2.69 -24.87 -2.86
N LYS A 545 -3.11 -24.11 -1.85
CA LYS A 545 -4.40 -23.42 -1.83
C LYS A 545 -4.45 -22.31 -2.89
N LYS A 546 -5.57 -22.24 -3.62
CA LYS A 546 -5.81 -21.15 -4.57
C LYS A 546 -5.94 -19.83 -3.82
N LYS A 547 -5.31 -18.77 -4.35
CA LYS A 547 -5.48 -17.42 -3.81
C LYS A 547 -6.96 -17.00 -3.87
N LEU A 548 -7.51 -16.59 -2.74
CA LEU A 548 -8.88 -16.06 -2.63
C LEU A 548 -8.90 -14.52 -2.50
N GLY A 549 -7.76 -13.88 -2.21
CA GLY A 549 -7.73 -12.49 -1.75
C GLY A 549 -8.31 -12.38 -0.33
N PHE A 550 -8.68 -11.17 0.10
CA PHE A 550 -9.43 -10.94 1.35
C PHE A 550 -10.92 -10.72 0.99
N PRO A 551 -11.75 -11.77 0.96
CA PRO A 551 -13.09 -11.68 0.41
C PRO A 551 -14.03 -10.96 1.38
N VAL A 552 -14.57 -9.81 0.95
CA VAL A 552 -15.61 -9.05 1.67
C VAL A 552 -16.95 -9.23 0.96
N PRO A 553 -18.05 -9.51 1.66
CA PRO A 553 -19.34 -9.84 1.06
C PRO A 553 -20.15 -8.63 0.56
N ILE A 554 -19.50 -7.56 0.06
CA ILE A 554 -20.16 -6.35 -0.48
C ILE A 554 -21.18 -6.72 -1.56
N ARG A 555 -20.83 -7.68 -2.43
CA ARG A 555 -21.73 -8.15 -3.48
C ARG A 555 -23.06 -8.70 -2.93
N VAL A 556 -23.02 -9.32 -1.76
CA VAL A 556 -24.22 -9.89 -1.10
C VAL A 556 -25.00 -8.78 -0.41
N TRP A 557 -24.31 -7.98 0.40
CA TRP A 557 -24.94 -6.91 1.21
C TRP A 557 -25.66 -5.87 0.34
N LEU A 558 -25.10 -5.47 -0.79
CA LEU A 558 -25.74 -4.51 -1.69
C LEU A 558 -27.06 -4.99 -2.30
N ARG A 559 -27.45 -6.27 -2.12
CA ARG A 559 -28.75 -6.82 -2.49
C ARG A 559 -29.77 -6.77 -1.36
N GLU A 560 -29.34 -6.52 -0.13
CA GLU A 560 -30.20 -6.37 1.04
C GLU A 560 -30.76 -4.93 1.08
N ASP A 561 -32.05 -4.78 1.43
CA ASP A 561 -32.72 -3.47 1.42
C ASP A 561 -32.01 -2.43 2.30
N LYS A 562 -31.50 -2.84 3.45
CA LYS A 562 -30.78 -1.98 4.39
C LYS A 562 -29.59 -1.29 3.73
N TYR A 563 -28.69 -2.05 3.11
CA TYR A 563 -27.46 -1.52 2.53
C TYR A 563 -27.67 -0.89 1.16
N TYR A 564 -28.64 -1.40 0.40
CA TYR A 564 -29.12 -0.74 -0.81
C TYR A 564 -29.57 0.70 -0.51
N ASN A 565 -30.39 0.91 0.54
CA ASN A 565 -30.90 2.23 0.90
C ASN A 565 -29.79 3.17 1.37
N ILE A 566 -28.79 2.71 2.13
CA ILE A 566 -27.61 3.51 2.51
C ILE A 566 -26.88 4.04 1.27
N VAL A 567 -26.67 3.19 0.27
CA VAL A 567 -26.00 3.59 -0.98
C VAL A 567 -26.88 4.51 -1.81
N LYS A 568 -28.19 4.21 -1.92
CA LYS A 568 -29.18 5.04 -2.63
C LYS A 568 -29.20 6.48 -2.08
N ASP A 569 -29.21 6.65 -0.77
CA ASP A 569 -29.20 7.98 -0.14
C ASP A 569 -27.96 8.78 -0.53
N LYS A 570 -26.77 8.15 -0.54
CA LYS A 570 -25.54 8.80 -1.03
C LYS A 570 -25.59 9.08 -2.52
N PHE A 571 -26.15 8.19 -3.35
CA PHE A 571 -26.23 8.32 -4.82
C PHE A 571 -27.24 9.37 -5.28
N THR A 572 -28.21 9.72 -4.44
CA THR A 572 -29.19 10.77 -4.70
C THR A 572 -28.89 12.08 -3.93
N GLY A 573 -27.83 12.10 -3.13
CA GLY A 573 -27.41 13.23 -2.31
C GLY A 573 -26.76 14.36 -3.12
N THR A 574 -26.45 15.46 -2.43
CA THR A 574 -25.90 16.71 -3.02
C THR A 574 -24.55 16.48 -3.69
N ALA A 575 -23.64 15.75 -3.04
CA ALA A 575 -22.33 15.42 -3.62
C ALA A 575 -22.46 14.59 -4.91
N ALA A 576 -23.34 13.58 -4.92
CA ALA A 576 -23.56 12.78 -6.13
C ALA A 576 -24.06 13.63 -7.30
N ARG A 577 -25.06 14.51 -7.06
CA ARG A 577 -25.61 15.41 -8.08
C ARG A 577 -24.57 16.40 -8.62
N LYS A 578 -23.59 16.77 -7.81
CA LYS A 578 -22.50 17.67 -8.20
C LYS A 578 -21.52 16.99 -9.17
N PHE A 579 -21.14 15.74 -8.92
CA PHE A 579 -20.07 15.06 -9.64
C PHE A 579 -20.56 14.07 -10.70
N PHE A 580 -21.72 13.44 -10.51
CA PHE A 580 -22.14 12.28 -11.28
C PHE A 580 -23.53 12.43 -11.90
N ASN A 581 -23.77 11.64 -12.95
CA ASN A 581 -25.11 11.40 -13.49
C ASN A 581 -25.84 10.41 -12.57
N CYS A 582 -26.76 10.91 -11.75
CA CYS A 582 -27.48 10.10 -10.77
C CYS A 582 -28.34 9.00 -11.39
N ASP A 583 -28.86 9.17 -12.62
CA ASP A 583 -29.64 8.13 -13.29
C ASP A 583 -28.77 6.91 -13.61
N ILE A 584 -27.51 7.14 -14.00
CA ILE A 584 -26.54 6.07 -14.21
C ILE A 584 -26.18 5.39 -12.88
N LEU A 585 -25.99 6.17 -11.81
CA LEU A 585 -25.72 5.61 -10.47
C LEU A 585 -26.85 4.69 -10.02
N MET A 586 -28.07 5.17 -10.11
CA MET A 586 -29.26 4.39 -9.72
C MET A 586 -29.43 3.16 -10.58
N LYS A 587 -29.20 3.26 -11.89
CA LYS A 587 -29.24 2.09 -12.78
C LYS A 587 -28.20 1.03 -12.39
N LEU A 588 -26.96 1.40 -12.07
CA LEU A 588 -25.94 0.46 -11.60
C LEU A 588 -26.39 -0.27 -10.32
N LEU A 589 -26.97 0.49 -9.38
CA LEU A 589 -27.43 -0.02 -8.10
C LEU A 589 -28.64 -0.96 -8.26
N ASP A 590 -29.65 -0.55 -9.04
CA ASP A 590 -30.86 -1.32 -9.28
C ASP A 590 -30.59 -2.62 -10.07
N ASP A 591 -29.75 -2.56 -11.09
CA ASP A 591 -29.36 -3.72 -11.89
C ASP A 591 -28.59 -4.74 -11.03
N HIS A 592 -27.76 -4.28 -10.07
CA HIS A 592 -27.07 -5.15 -9.12
C HIS A 592 -28.04 -5.79 -8.12
N LYS A 593 -28.94 -5.00 -7.51
CA LYS A 593 -29.94 -5.47 -6.55
C LYS A 593 -30.84 -6.54 -7.17
N ASN A 594 -31.30 -6.29 -8.40
CA ASN A 594 -32.19 -7.20 -9.12
C ASN A 594 -31.48 -8.41 -9.75
N GLY A 595 -30.18 -8.55 -9.55
CA GLY A 595 -29.38 -9.68 -10.04
C GLY A 595 -29.13 -9.70 -11.55
N LYS A 596 -29.42 -8.60 -12.28
CA LYS A 596 -29.18 -8.52 -13.74
C LYS A 596 -27.69 -8.57 -14.07
N CYS A 597 -26.84 -7.90 -13.27
CA CYS A 597 -25.39 -7.94 -13.41
C CYS A 597 -24.69 -7.66 -12.06
N ASP A 598 -23.41 -8.03 -11.96
CA ASP A 598 -22.60 -7.73 -10.80
C ASP A 598 -21.89 -6.39 -10.96
N ASN A 599 -22.47 -5.34 -10.41
CA ASN A 599 -21.90 -3.99 -10.36
C ASN A 599 -21.25 -3.65 -9.01
N SER A 600 -21.10 -4.62 -8.11
CA SER A 600 -20.69 -4.36 -6.71
C SER A 600 -19.44 -3.51 -6.60
N ARG A 601 -18.38 -3.81 -7.37
CA ARG A 601 -17.13 -3.06 -7.33
C ARG A 601 -17.29 -1.62 -7.88
N LYS A 602 -18.07 -1.41 -8.94
CA LYS A 602 -18.35 -0.08 -9.51
C LYS A 602 -19.15 0.78 -8.53
N ILE A 603 -20.20 0.20 -7.94
CA ILE A 603 -21.02 0.85 -6.91
C ILE A 603 -20.15 1.23 -5.72
N TRP A 604 -19.31 0.31 -5.24
CA TRP A 604 -18.43 0.52 -4.11
C TRP A 604 -17.42 1.64 -4.36
N THR A 605 -16.82 1.68 -5.55
CA THR A 605 -15.88 2.74 -5.94
C THR A 605 -16.52 4.12 -5.82
N ILE A 606 -17.71 4.32 -6.39
CA ILE A 606 -18.41 5.60 -6.33
C ILE A 606 -18.84 5.92 -4.88
N PHE A 607 -19.40 4.94 -4.19
CA PHE A 607 -19.89 5.10 -2.83
C PHE A 607 -18.78 5.52 -1.85
N ILE A 608 -17.61 4.90 -1.92
CA ILE A 608 -16.45 5.26 -1.07
C ILE A 608 -15.97 6.68 -1.34
N PHE A 609 -15.92 7.12 -2.60
CA PHE A 609 -15.63 8.53 -2.89
C PHE A 609 -16.65 9.47 -2.23
N LEU A 610 -17.93 9.16 -2.30
CA LEU A 610 -18.98 9.99 -1.69
C LEU A 610 -18.91 10.00 -0.16
N VAL A 611 -18.55 8.88 0.46
CA VAL A 611 -18.30 8.83 1.92
C VAL A 611 -17.10 9.71 2.28
N TRP A 612 -15.98 9.54 1.58
CA TRP A 612 -14.78 10.35 1.79
C TRP A 612 -15.02 11.85 1.58
N TYR A 613 -15.75 12.19 0.51
CA TYR A 613 -16.10 13.59 0.23
C TYR A 613 -16.96 14.19 1.34
N GLY A 614 -17.92 13.43 1.86
CA GLY A 614 -18.71 13.81 3.03
C GLY A 614 -17.83 14.09 4.25
N VAL A 615 -16.84 13.24 4.51
CA VAL A 615 -15.89 13.40 5.63
C VAL A 615 -15.09 14.69 5.49
N TYR A 616 -14.48 14.94 4.34
CA TYR A 616 -13.50 16.01 4.21
C TYR A 616 -14.07 17.34 3.70
N PHE A 617 -15.20 17.34 2.97
CA PHE A 617 -15.71 18.53 2.29
C PHE A 617 -17.11 18.97 2.73
N GLU A 618 -17.90 18.11 3.40
CA GLU A 618 -19.26 18.44 3.86
C GLU A 618 -19.38 18.61 5.39
N GLY A 619 -18.26 18.65 6.12
CA GLY A 619 -18.23 19.06 7.52
C GLY A 619 -18.52 17.96 8.54
N SER A 620 -18.01 16.77 8.32
CA SER A 620 -18.05 15.67 9.29
C SER A 620 -17.40 16.05 10.64
N GLN A 621 -17.89 15.43 11.71
CA GLN A 621 -17.33 15.55 13.06
C GLN A 621 -15.83 15.17 13.16
N PHE A 622 -15.31 14.38 12.24
CA PHE A 622 -13.90 13.94 12.23
C PHE A 622 -12.93 15.05 11.81
N VAL A 623 -13.38 16.04 11.05
CA VAL A 623 -12.53 17.13 10.51
C VAL A 623 -12.70 18.43 11.30
N LYS A 624 -13.80 18.58 12.05
CA LYS A 624 -14.01 19.71 12.96
C LYS A 624 -13.08 19.58 14.17
#